data_6e5acb8ee7cd247ec1e1dd1931351ed4
#
_entry.id   6e5acb8ee7cd247ec1e1dd1931351ed4
#
_cell.length_a   1.000
_cell.length_b   1.000
_cell.length_c   1.000
_cell.angle_alpha   90.00
_cell.angle_beta   90.00
_cell.angle_gamma   90.00
#
_symmetry.space_group_name_H-M   'P 1'
#
loop_
_entity.id
_entity.type
_entity.pdbx_description
1 polymer ?
#
loop_
_entity_poly.entity_id
_entity_poly.type
_entity_poly.pdbx_seq_one_letter_code
_entity_poly.pdbx_strand_id
1 'polypeptide(L)'
;MMLQISISMSVNMDTVEENIVSELRLSPIQAKVYVLVVKKGKMSTQDIAQHLNVSEDEANQAATSLIKNGGFIDITKTEFESMHPRFAIVNMYRRMCERENIPFKKNILVDNISIILEKPYDDARTKYNR
;
A
#
# COMPACT_ATOMS: atom_id res chain seq x y z
N MET A 1 -20.92 17.74 15.10
CA MET A 1 -21.42 16.36 15.20
C MET A 1 -21.48 15.70 13.85
N MET A 2 -22.28 16.22 12.99
CA MET A 2 -22.43 15.64 11.64
C MET A 2 -21.11 15.61 10.88
N LEU A 3 -20.32 16.66 11.03
CA LEU A 3 -19.02 16.74 10.38
C LEU A 3 -18.08 15.62 10.82
N GLN A 4 -18.15 15.25 12.08
CA GLN A 4 -17.30 14.19 12.60
C GLN A 4 -17.64 12.86 11.99
N ILE A 5 -18.91 12.60 11.78
CA ILE A 5 -19.35 11.37 11.13
C ILE A 5 -18.82 11.31 9.71
N SER A 6 -18.92 12.41 8.95
CA SER A 6 -18.41 12.47 7.59
C SER A 6 -16.91 12.23 7.55
N ILE A 7 -16.18 12.85 8.47
CA ILE A 7 -14.73 12.72 8.54
C ILE A 7 -14.33 11.28 8.86
N SER A 8 -15.04 10.64 9.79
CA SER A 8 -14.69 9.28 10.19
C SER A 8 -14.92 8.26 9.09
N MET A 9 -15.71 8.60 8.07
CA MET A 9 -15.95 7.71 6.93
C MET A 9 -14.97 7.95 5.80
N SER A 10 -14.12 8.96 5.90
CA SER A 10 -13.13 9.27 4.87
C SER A 10 -11.83 8.58 5.14
N VAL A 11 -11.16 8.15 4.07
CA VAL A 11 -9.78 7.70 4.16
C VAL A 11 -8.88 8.93 4.08
N ASN A 12 -7.89 9.01 4.95
CA ASN A 12 -6.85 10.03 4.90
C ASN A 12 -5.53 9.38 5.26
N MET A 13 -4.43 10.15 5.24
CA MET A 13 -3.11 9.56 5.49
C MET A 13 -2.98 8.92 6.86
N ASP A 14 -3.73 9.42 7.86
CA ASP A 14 -3.66 8.85 9.20
C ASP A 14 -4.34 7.49 9.31
N THR A 15 -5.34 7.24 8.48
CA THR A 15 -6.14 6.01 8.53
C THR A 15 -5.87 5.07 7.36
N VAL A 16 -5.01 5.47 6.42
CA VAL A 16 -4.83 4.69 5.20
C VAL A 16 -4.34 3.27 5.48
N GLU A 17 -3.43 3.10 6.43
CA GLU A 17 -2.93 1.76 6.76
C GLU A 17 -4.02 0.87 7.31
N GLU A 18 -4.84 1.42 8.21
CA GLU A 18 -5.96 0.67 8.78
C GLU A 18 -6.96 0.24 7.70
N ASN A 19 -7.23 1.14 6.77
CA ASN A 19 -8.15 0.84 5.69
C ASN A 19 -7.57 -0.18 4.69
N ILE A 20 -6.27 -0.14 4.47
CA ILE A 20 -5.61 -1.16 3.66
C ILE A 20 -5.77 -2.53 4.32
N VAL A 21 -5.55 -2.61 5.62
CA VAL A 21 -5.71 -3.85 6.35
C VAL A 21 -7.15 -4.36 6.24
N SER A 22 -8.13 -3.49 6.50
CA SER A 22 -9.53 -3.91 6.52
C SER A 22 -10.07 -4.24 5.14
N GLU A 23 -9.73 -3.44 4.12
CA GLU A 23 -10.34 -3.59 2.79
C GLU A 23 -9.58 -4.52 1.86
N LEU A 24 -8.26 -4.59 2.00
CA LEU A 24 -7.44 -5.45 1.15
C LEU A 24 -7.02 -6.74 1.86
N ARG A 25 -7.33 -6.84 3.14
CA ARG A 25 -6.99 -8.00 3.97
C ARG A 25 -5.49 -8.27 4.02
N LEU A 26 -4.70 -7.22 3.99
CA LEU A 26 -3.26 -7.31 4.19
C LEU A 26 -2.98 -7.32 5.69
N SER A 27 -1.84 -7.89 6.07
CA SER A 27 -1.40 -7.81 7.46
C SER A 27 -0.96 -6.38 7.80
N PRO A 28 -0.92 -6.00 9.08
CA PRO A 28 -0.44 -4.68 9.45
C PRO A 28 0.96 -4.36 8.93
N ILE A 29 1.88 -5.32 8.95
CA ILE A 29 3.23 -5.08 8.45
C ILE A 29 3.23 -4.90 6.92
N GLN A 30 2.43 -5.64 6.19
CA GLN A 30 2.31 -5.47 4.75
C GLN A 30 1.78 -4.08 4.40
N ALA A 31 0.77 -3.62 5.14
CA ALA A 31 0.20 -2.28 4.93
C ALA A 31 1.25 -1.20 5.19
N LYS A 32 2.01 -1.32 6.26
CA LYS A 32 3.07 -0.36 6.60
C LYS A 32 4.16 -0.34 5.53
N VAL A 33 4.59 -1.50 5.08
CA VAL A 33 5.62 -1.60 4.04
C VAL A 33 5.13 -0.98 2.74
N TYR A 34 3.89 -1.27 2.36
CA TYR A 34 3.31 -0.71 1.14
C TYR A 34 3.29 0.82 1.18
N VAL A 35 2.74 1.39 2.23
CA VAL A 35 2.62 2.84 2.37
C VAL A 35 4.00 3.49 2.41
N LEU A 36 4.93 2.89 3.12
CA LEU A 36 6.30 3.41 3.22
C LEU A 36 6.96 3.51 1.85
N VAL A 37 6.88 2.45 1.06
CA VAL A 37 7.53 2.43 -0.26
C VAL A 37 6.84 3.41 -1.21
N VAL A 38 5.53 3.55 -1.13
CA VAL A 38 4.81 4.57 -1.92
C VAL A 38 5.37 5.96 -1.61
N LYS A 39 5.57 6.26 -0.33
CA LYS A 39 6.05 7.58 0.09
C LYS A 39 7.50 7.84 -0.25
N LYS A 40 8.32 6.81 -0.21
CA LYS A 40 9.78 6.95 -0.40
C LYS A 40 10.22 6.71 -1.84
N GLY A 41 9.41 6.02 -2.61
CA GLY A 41 9.76 5.62 -3.95
C GLY A 41 10.38 4.23 -3.95
N LYS A 42 11.65 4.13 -4.34
CA LYS A 42 12.34 2.85 -4.36
C LYS A 42 13.03 2.59 -3.03
N MET A 43 12.89 1.38 -2.49
CA MET A 43 13.54 1.02 -1.23
C MET A 43 14.10 -0.40 -1.29
N SER A 44 15.19 -0.61 -0.57
CA SER A 44 15.73 -1.96 -0.36
C SER A 44 15.09 -2.59 0.86
N THR A 45 15.25 -3.91 0.96
CA THR A 45 14.83 -4.65 2.16
C THR A 45 15.44 -4.05 3.41
N GLN A 46 16.72 -3.72 3.35
CA GLN A 46 17.44 -3.13 4.48
C GLN A 46 16.86 -1.79 4.89
N ASP A 47 16.56 -0.93 3.90
CA ASP A 47 15.96 0.38 4.17
C ASP A 47 14.60 0.22 4.84
N ILE A 48 13.77 -0.69 4.34
CA ILE A 48 12.45 -0.93 4.91
C ILE A 48 12.59 -1.40 6.36
N ALA A 49 13.49 -2.35 6.59
CA ALA A 49 13.70 -2.88 7.93
C ALA A 49 14.12 -1.79 8.91
N GLN A 50 15.02 -0.91 8.50
CA GLN A 50 15.49 0.19 9.34
C GLN A 50 14.37 1.18 9.65
N HIS A 51 13.61 1.57 8.64
CA HIS A 51 12.52 2.54 8.83
C HIS A 51 11.43 2.03 9.75
N LEU A 52 11.12 0.74 9.65
CA LEU A 52 10.02 0.17 10.42
C LEU A 52 10.46 -0.51 11.70
N ASN A 53 11.78 -0.56 11.93
CA ASN A 53 12.35 -1.21 13.09
C ASN A 53 11.91 -2.68 13.20
N VAL A 54 12.05 -3.39 12.10
CA VAL A 54 11.75 -4.82 12.00
C VAL A 54 12.96 -5.54 11.44
N SER A 55 12.96 -6.85 11.47
CA SER A 55 14.05 -7.62 10.89
C SER A 55 14.01 -7.56 9.36
N GLU A 56 15.15 -7.81 8.73
CA GLU A 56 15.21 -7.88 7.28
C GLU A 56 14.34 -9.03 6.74
N ASP A 57 14.25 -10.13 7.48
CA ASP A 57 13.36 -11.22 7.11
C ASP A 57 11.90 -10.79 7.06
N GLU A 58 11.46 -10.08 8.08
CA GLU A 58 10.07 -9.58 8.11
C GLU A 58 9.81 -8.60 6.95
N ALA A 59 10.76 -7.71 6.72
CA ALA A 59 10.65 -6.74 5.63
C ALA A 59 10.60 -7.47 4.28
N ASN A 60 11.46 -8.46 4.10
CA ASN A 60 11.53 -9.21 2.86
C ASN A 60 10.26 -10.03 2.62
N GLN A 61 9.74 -10.67 3.65
CA GLN A 61 8.50 -11.44 3.52
C GLN A 61 7.33 -10.54 3.14
N ALA A 62 7.23 -9.38 3.78
CA ALA A 62 6.15 -8.44 3.47
C ALA A 62 6.27 -7.94 2.04
N ALA A 63 7.46 -7.53 1.63
CA ALA A 63 7.67 -7.02 0.27
C ALA A 63 7.40 -8.09 -0.78
N THR A 64 7.85 -9.32 -0.54
CA THR A 64 7.62 -10.43 -1.46
C THR A 64 6.12 -10.73 -1.58
N SER A 65 5.40 -10.69 -0.47
CA SER A 65 3.94 -10.85 -0.50
C SER A 65 3.27 -9.76 -1.31
N LEU A 66 3.77 -8.53 -1.22
CA LEU A 66 3.21 -7.41 -1.97
C LEU A 66 3.48 -7.54 -3.47
N ILE A 67 4.59 -8.14 -3.86
CA ILE A 67 4.83 -8.47 -5.26
C ILE A 67 3.78 -9.48 -5.74
N LYS A 68 3.57 -10.53 -4.98
CA LYS A 68 2.59 -11.57 -5.33
C LYS A 68 1.19 -11.01 -5.42
N ASN A 69 0.85 -10.03 -4.58
CA ASN A 69 -0.47 -9.43 -4.56
C ASN A 69 -0.65 -8.31 -5.57
N GLY A 70 0.40 -7.96 -6.31
CA GLY A 70 0.29 -6.96 -7.36
C GLY A 70 0.44 -5.52 -6.90
N GLY A 71 1.00 -5.30 -5.70
CA GLY A 71 1.24 -3.96 -5.19
C GLY A 71 2.64 -3.44 -5.51
N PHE A 72 3.62 -4.32 -5.53
CA PHE A 72 5.02 -3.97 -5.76
C PHE A 72 5.55 -4.63 -7.02
N ILE A 73 6.62 -4.03 -7.53
CA ILE A 73 7.50 -4.67 -8.51
C ILE A 73 8.90 -4.73 -7.91
N ASP A 74 9.62 -5.79 -8.23
CA ASP A 74 11.01 -5.92 -7.81
C ASP A 74 11.91 -5.27 -8.87
N ILE A 75 12.73 -4.35 -8.42
CA ILE A 75 13.71 -3.67 -9.28
C ILE A 75 14.98 -4.51 -9.36
N THR A 76 15.41 -4.97 -8.19
CA THR A 76 16.51 -5.92 -8.06
C THR A 76 16.07 -6.98 -7.06
N LYS A 77 16.98 -7.92 -6.72
CA LYS A 77 16.67 -8.95 -5.72
C LYS A 77 16.26 -8.37 -4.36
N THR A 78 16.73 -7.17 -4.05
CA THR A 78 16.53 -6.57 -2.72
C THR A 78 15.89 -5.20 -2.76
N GLU A 79 15.51 -4.70 -3.94
CA GLU A 79 14.90 -3.38 -4.06
C GLU A 79 13.52 -3.47 -4.67
N PHE A 80 12.61 -2.68 -4.14
CA PHE A 80 11.20 -2.72 -4.51
C PHE A 80 10.67 -1.33 -4.79
N GLU A 81 9.67 -1.27 -5.67
CA GLU A 81 8.98 -0.04 -6.01
C GLU A 81 7.50 -0.35 -6.08
N SER A 82 6.67 0.62 -5.70
CA SER A 82 5.22 0.44 -5.84
C SER A 82 4.82 0.65 -7.29
N MET A 83 3.87 -0.11 -7.74
CA MET A 83 3.11 0.25 -8.94
C MET A 83 2.29 1.49 -8.59
N HIS A 84 1.83 2.22 -9.61
CA HIS A 84 0.95 3.36 -9.36
C HIS A 84 -0.22 2.92 -8.48
N PRO A 85 -0.55 3.67 -7.42
CA PRO A 85 -1.57 3.22 -6.47
C PRO A 85 -2.91 2.90 -7.10
N ARG A 86 -3.27 3.60 -8.16
CA ARG A 86 -4.52 3.33 -8.86
C ARG A 86 -4.60 1.90 -9.38
N PHE A 87 -3.46 1.36 -9.83
CA PHE A 87 -3.40 -0.02 -10.30
C PHE A 87 -3.11 -0.98 -9.16
N ALA A 88 -2.16 -0.62 -8.29
CA ALA A 88 -1.75 -1.48 -7.20
C ALA A 88 -2.90 -1.81 -6.26
N ILE A 89 -3.64 -0.80 -5.85
CA ILE A 89 -4.74 -0.97 -4.90
C ILE A 89 -5.85 -1.81 -5.52
N VAL A 90 -6.21 -1.55 -6.77
CA VAL A 90 -7.24 -2.33 -7.46
C VAL A 90 -6.81 -3.78 -7.65
N ASN A 91 -5.54 -4.00 -8.01
CA ASN A 91 -5.02 -5.36 -8.15
C ASN A 91 -5.10 -6.14 -6.84
N MET A 92 -4.68 -5.50 -5.76
CA MET A 92 -4.71 -6.14 -4.45
C MET A 92 -6.13 -6.41 -3.99
N TYR A 93 -7.04 -5.48 -4.28
CA TYR A 93 -8.45 -5.68 -3.95
C TYR A 93 -9.04 -6.83 -4.75
N ARG A 94 -8.79 -6.88 -6.05
CA ARG A 94 -9.29 -7.96 -6.90
C ARG A 94 -8.79 -9.31 -6.40
N ARG A 95 -7.51 -9.41 -6.07
CA ARG A 95 -6.94 -10.67 -5.59
C ARG A 95 -7.52 -11.07 -4.24
N MET A 96 -7.79 -10.08 -3.38
CA MET A 96 -8.47 -10.35 -2.11
C MET A 96 -9.87 -10.91 -2.35
N CYS A 97 -10.62 -10.31 -3.26
CA CYS A 97 -11.96 -10.79 -3.59
C CYS A 97 -11.91 -12.23 -4.10
N GLU A 98 -10.92 -12.56 -4.92
CA GLU A 98 -10.74 -13.92 -5.42
C GLU A 98 -10.45 -14.89 -4.28
N ARG A 99 -9.53 -14.53 -3.39
CA ARG A 99 -9.17 -15.40 -2.26
C ARG A 99 -10.33 -15.63 -1.31
N GLU A 100 -11.10 -14.57 -1.06
CA GLU A 100 -12.21 -14.63 -0.11
C GLU A 100 -13.51 -15.10 -0.76
N ASN A 101 -13.48 -15.32 -2.07
CA ASN A 101 -14.64 -15.76 -2.83
C ASN A 101 -15.83 -14.81 -2.67
N ILE A 102 -15.55 -13.51 -2.78
CA ILE A 102 -16.58 -12.46 -2.73
C ILE A 102 -16.57 -11.69 -4.04
N PRO A 103 -17.70 -11.06 -4.41
CA PRO A 103 -17.78 -10.33 -5.67
C PRO A 103 -16.82 -9.16 -5.73
N PHE A 104 -16.23 -8.95 -6.89
CA PHE A 104 -15.38 -7.79 -7.16
C PHE A 104 -16.29 -6.63 -7.55
N LYS A 105 -16.64 -5.81 -6.58
CA LYS A 105 -17.54 -4.68 -6.77
C LYS A 105 -16.86 -3.39 -6.40
N LYS A 106 -17.41 -2.27 -6.89
CA LYS A 106 -16.94 -0.96 -6.51
C LYS A 106 -16.95 -0.81 -4.99
N ASN A 107 -15.86 -0.30 -4.46
CA ASN A 107 -15.68 -0.09 -3.03
C ASN A 107 -15.12 1.30 -2.82
N ILE A 108 -15.90 2.17 -2.20
CA ILE A 108 -15.52 3.57 -2.02
C ILE A 108 -14.26 3.73 -1.19
N LEU A 109 -14.08 2.91 -0.15
CA LEU A 109 -12.88 2.99 0.67
C LEU A 109 -11.64 2.60 -0.13
N VAL A 110 -11.74 1.58 -0.96
CA VAL A 110 -10.65 1.17 -1.85
C VAL A 110 -10.30 2.29 -2.82
N ASP A 111 -11.32 2.90 -3.43
CA ASP A 111 -11.11 4.03 -4.33
C ASP A 111 -10.41 5.18 -3.62
N ASN A 112 -10.83 5.48 -2.40
CA ASN A 112 -10.25 6.57 -1.62
C ASN A 112 -8.81 6.29 -1.23
N ILE A 113 -8.46 5.05 -0.92
CA ILE A 113 -7.07 4.66 -0.66
C ILE A 113 -6.20 5.03 -1.86
N SER A 114 -6.66 4.66 -3.06
CA SER A 114 -5.93 4.97 -4.29
C SER A 114 -5.71 6.47 -4.47
N ILE A 115 -6.75 7.25 -4.24
CA ILE A 115 -6.70 8.70 -4.41
C ILE A 115 -5.73 9.33 -3.41
N ILE A 116 -5.80 8.92 -2.15
CA ILE A 116 -4.97 9.46 -1.09
C ILE A 116 -3.48 9.19 -1.33
N LEU A 117 -3.16 8.04 -1.88
CA LEU A 117 -1.77 7.64 -2.09
C LEU A 117 -1.17 8.20 -3.38
N GLU A 118 -1.99 8.75 -4.26
CA GLU A 118 -1.53 9.26 -5.56
C GLU A 118 -0.50 10.37 -5.40
N LYS A 119 -0.79 11.36 -4.52
CA LYS A 119 0.11 12.48 -4.35
C LYS A 119 1.48 12.07 -3.78
N PRO A 120 1.57 11.35 -2.68
CA PRO A 120 2.88 10.91 -2.20
C PRO A 120 3.63 10.04 -3.21
N TYR A 121 2.91 9.23 -3.98
CA TYR A 121 3.53 8.45 -5.03
C TYR A 121 4.15 9.35 -6.11
N ASP A 122 3.39 10.33 -6.58
CA ASP A 122 3.87 11.27 -7.61
C ASP A 122 5.01 12.12 -7.08
N ASP A 123 4.92 12.59 -5.84
CA ASP A 123 5.98 13.40 -5.23
C ASP A 123 7.30 12.62 -5.16
N ALA A 124 7.24 11.36 -4.80
CA ALA A 124 8.44 10.52 -4.73
C ALA A 124 9.07 10.33 -6.11
N ARG A 125 8.25 10.10 -7.13
CA ARG A 125 8.75 9.93 -8.50
C ARG A 125 9.35 11.21 -9.05
N THR A 126 8.71 12.33 -8.81
CA THR A 126 9.23 13.63 -9.25
C THR A 126 10.61 13.87 -8.64
N LYS A 127 10.79 13.49 -7.39
CA LYS A 127 12.05 13.62 -6.69
C LYS A 127 13.15 12.80 -7.36
N TYR A 128 12.83 11.59 -7.81
CA TYR A 128 13.79 10.73 -8.49
C TYR A 128 14.12 11.21 -9.88
N ASN A 129 13.19 11.86 -10.54
CA ASN A 129 13.36 12.27 -11.93
C ASN A 129 14.03 13.63 -12.09
N ARG A 130 14.43 14.22 -11.01
CA ARG A 130 15.18 15.48 -11.05
C ARG A 130 16.69 15.27 -11.19
#